data_5b682d9dcd48cca1240d027234818ac7
#
_entry.id   5b682d9dcd48cca1240d027234818ac7
#
_cell.length_a   1.000
_cell.length_b   1.000
_cell.length_c   1.000
_cell.angle_alpha   90.00
_cell.angle_beta   90.00
_cell.angle_gamma   90.00
#
_symmetry.space_group_name_H-M   'P 1'
#
loop_
_entity.id
_entity.type
_entity.pdbx_description
1 polymer ?
#
loop_
_entity_poly.entity_id
_entity_poly.type
_entity_poly.pdbx_seq_one_letter_code
_entity_poly.pdbx_strand_id
1 'polypeptide(L)'
;MKTLTTSCVYVLEGCDADKPCAERLDRMMRFIKAESVCRVTCEELDRIAAERRGQFGQPGSPHVIFSRFQWRSAEQERELQKKYPNLNGALRLAWGAGVLFMGTGSTATPLTGAICRPFWDTSPMHGCYHACTYCMGVKSGYLLIMLNVEQLVEQHERILKCAPWQKNWHTGGSTDIFCFEPEYGFTEQMLDSAARLDRYVLFYTSSDNVEFILNMKHRDRAIIEWTISPHALVRYEAKAPSLGARLRAMQLCRDAGCVVRCQFAPFVPLVGWREHYRALIRQLLSAVEPDFIAIHMLRCPRPFSGAARQWFGPDALDPEYAALLQEMDQGGHDDALTGNHIFPYEARVKLNRFVIEEIRKISPDIPIMLCRETPEMWSEFKDALGATPDKCGCGTPPRTPK
;
A
#
# COMPACT_ATOMS: atom_id res chain seq x y z
N MET A 1 11.29 -14.01 -6.12
CA MET A 1 10.54 -12.76 -6.49
C MET A 1 9.92 -12.86 -7.87
N LYS A 2 9.04 -11.93 -8.22
CA LYS A 2 8.53 -11.81 -9.59
C LYS A 2 9.62 -11.28 -10.54
N THR A 3 9.67 -11.80 -11.77
CA THR A 3 10.62 -11.29 -12.77
C THR A 3 10.24 -9.88 -13.21
N LEU A 4 11.18 -8.95 -13.12
CA LEU A 4 11.01 -7.56 -13.52
C LEU A 4 11.81 -7.29 -14.80
N THR A 5 11.17 -6.69 -15.81
CA THR A 5 11.84 -6.19 -17.02
C THR A 5 11.89 -4.67 -16.95
N THR A 6 13.06 -4.11 -17.23
CA THR A 6 13.32 -2.66 -17.20
C THR A 6 14.36 -2.27 -18.26
N SER A 7 14.30 -1.04 -18.73
CA SER A 7 15.35 -0.52 -19.62
C SER A 7 16.62 -0.15 -18.87
N CYS A 8 16.52 0.24 -17.60
CA CYS A 8 17.71 0.66 -16.85
C CYS A 8 17.64 0.31 -15.36
N VAL A 9 18.79 -0.14 -14.84
CA VAL A 9 19.06 -0.27 -13.40
C VAL A 9 20.17 0.70 -13.03
N TYR A 10 19.92 1.54 -12.05
CA TYR A 10 20.92 2.40 -11.41
C TYR A 10 21.31 1.81 -10.07
N VAL A 11 22.61 1.62 -9.85
CA VAL A 11 23.17 1.18 -8.57
C VAL A 11 23.95 2.36 -8.00
N LEU A 12 23.40 3.00 -6.95
CA LEU A 12 24.08 4.12 -6.30
C LEU A 12 25.38 3.66 -5.65
N GLU A 13 26.42 4.44 -5.82
CA GLU A 13 27.73 4.15 -5.22
C GLU A 13 27.64 3.93 -3.71
N GLY A 14 28.31 2.88 -3.23
CA GLY A 14 28.33 2.52 -1.83
C GLY A 14 27.06 1.82 -1.31
N CYS A 15 26.02 1.64 -2.12
CA CYS A 15 24.82 0.95 -1.65
C CYS A 15 25.05 -0.54 -1.38
N ASP A 16 26.06 -1.14 -1.98
CA ASP A 16 26.51 -2.52 -1.83
C ASP A 16 27.87 -2.65 -1.12
N ALA A 17 28.27 -1.64 -0.34
CA ALA A 17 29.60 -1.60 0.30
C ALA A 17 29.81 -2.67 1.39
N ASP A 18 28.74 -3.20 1.97
CA ASP A 18 28.83 -4.30 2.93
C ASP A 18 28.29 -5.61 2.33
N LYS A 19 28.75 -6.73 2.89
CA LYS A 19 28.44 -8.07 2.40
C LYS A 19 26.92 -8.36 2.33
N PRO A 20 26.07 -8.07 3.35
CA PRO A 20 24.63 -8.29 3.27
C PRO A 20 23.96 -7.53 2.12
N CYS A 21 24.34 -6.27 1.89
CA CYS A 21 23.80 -5.46 0.80
C CYS A 21 24.25 -5.99 -0.57
N ALA A 22 25.52 -6.36 -0.73
CA ALA A 22 26.03 -6.94 -1.97
C ALA A 22 25.32 -8.26 -2.32
N GLU A 23 25.21 -9.17 -1.37
CA GLU A 23 24.52 -10.45 -1.57
C GLU A 23 23.03 -10.26 -1.89
N ARG A 24 22.36 -9.27 -1.28
CA ARG A 24 20.98 -8.93 -1.58
C ARG A 24 20.83 -8.38 -2.99
N LEU A 25 21.71 -7.45 -3.38
CA LEU A 25 21.76 -6.94 -4.74
C LEU A 25 21.89 -8.08 -5.75
N ASP A 26 22.87 -8.98 -5.54
CA ASP A 26 23.11 -10.13 -6.43
C ASP A 26 21.92 -11.07 -6.53
N ARG A 27 21.25 -11.38 -5.40
CA ARG A 27 20.03 -12.21 -5.41
C ARG A 27 18.93 -11.57 -6.23
N MET A 28 18.66 -10.28 -6.02
CA MET A 28 17.58 -9.57 -6.72
C MET A 28 17.89 -9.40 -8.21
N MET A 29 19.15 -9.11 -8.57
CA MET A 29 19.56 -8.92 -9.97
C MET A 29 19.32 -10.17 -10.84
N ARG A 30 19.31 -11.37 -10.28
CA ARG A 30 18.96 -12.61 -11.02
C ARG A 30 17.54 -12.60 -11.59
N PHE A 31 16.64 -11.82 -11.00
CA PHE A 31 15.24 -11.70 -11.41
C PHE A 31 14.94 -10.38 -12.12
N ILE A 32 15.94 -9.52 -12.34
CA ILE A 32 15.79 -8.25 -13.05
C ILE A 32 16.44 -8.36 -14.42
N LYS A 33 15.62 -8.30 -15.47
CA LYS A 33 16.05 -8.28 -16.85
C LYS A 33 16.17 -6.82 -17.29
N ALA A 34 17.40 -6.29 -17.31
CA ALA A 34 17.69 -4.91 -17.66
C ALA A 34 18.42 -4.82 -19.00
N GLU A 35 18.10 -3.81 -19.82
CA GLU A 35 18.86 -3.49 -21.04
C GLU A 35 20.20 -2.85 -20.69
N SER A 36 20.23 -2.09 -19.58
CA SER A 36 21.46 -1.47 -19.08
C SER A 36 21.53 -1.48 -17.54
N VAL A 37 22.74 -1.59 -17.00
CA VAL A 37 23.03 -1.48 -15.56
C VAL A 37 24.14 -0.47 -15.39
N CYS A 38 23.85 0.62 -14.69
CA CYS A 38 24.78 1.73 -14.49
C CYS A 38 25.08 1.92 -12.99
N ARG A 39 26.36 1.97 -12.62
CA ARG A 39 26.77 2.50 -11.32
C ARG A 39 26.84 4.01 -11.43
N VAL A 40 26.21 4.71 -10.50
CA VAL A 40 26.07 6.17 -10.55
C VAL A 40 26.26 6.80 -9.17
N THR A 41 26.83 7.99 -9.16
CA THR A 41 26.84 8.87 -8.00
C THR A 41 25.50 9.57 -7.83
N CYS A 42 25.29 10.22 -6.69
CA CYS A 42 24.10 11.07 -6.50
C CYS A 42 24.07 12.26 -7.46
N GLU A 43 25.23 12.83 -7.78
CA GLU A 43 25.38 13.93 -8.76
C GLU A 43 24.95 13.51 -10.17
N GLU A 44 25.39 12.33 -10.60
CA GLU A 44 24.99 11.77 -11.90
C GLU A 44 23.50 11.44 -11.94
N LEU A 45 22.94 10.89 -10.85
CA LEU A 45 21.51 10.59 -10.78
C LEU A 45 20.67 11.88 -10.82
N ASP A 46 21.13 12.97 -10.16
CA ASP A 46 20.49 14.29 -10.22
C ASP A 46 20.50 14.86 -11.63
N ARG A 47 21.63 14.73 -12.35
CA ARG A 47 21.72 15.14 -13.76
C ARG A 47 20.79 14.34 -14.66
N ILE A 48 20.73 13.01 -14.47
CA ILE A 48 19.80 12.14 -15.19
C ILE A 48 18.34 12.54 -14.89
N ALA A 49 18.04 12.87 -13.63
CA ALA A 49 16.72 13.37 -13.24
C ALA A 49 16.37 14.68 -13.94
N ALA A 50 17.31 15.61 -14.07
CA ALA A 50 17.12 16.86 -14.79
C ALA A 50 16.80 16.61 -16.27
N GLU A 51 17.62 15.80 -16.95
CA GLU A 51 17.45 15.46 -18.37
C GLU A 51 16.09 14.77 -18.64
N ARG A 52 15.64 13.94 -17.69
CA ARG A 52 14.38 13.18 -17.76
C ARG A 52 13.19 13.88 -17.11
N ARG A 53 13.35 15.13 -16.66
CA ARG A 53 12.30 15.89 -15.95
C ARG A 53 11.68 15.12 -14.77
N GLY A 54 12.51 14.38 -14.02
CA GLY A 54 12.10 13.55 -12.89
C GLY A 54 11.42 12.23 -13.23
N GLN A 55 11.30 11.88 -14.51
CA GLN A 55 10.72 10.61 -14.94
C GLN A 55 11.81 9.61 -15.32
N PHE A 56 11.95 8.54 -14.54
CA PHE A 56 12.97 7.51 -14.75
C PHE A 56 12.54 6.33 -15.60
N GLY A 57 11.27 6.21 -15.92
CA GLY A 57 10.70 5.12 -16.71
C GLY A 57 9.22 5.35 -16.93
N GLN A 58 8.50 4.28 -17.22
CA GLN A 58 7.06 4.29 -17.43
C GLN A 58 6.36 3.40 -16.40
N PRO A 59 5.12 3.68 -16.03
CA PRO A 59 4.30 2.71 -15.32
C PRO A 59 4.31 1.37 -16.08
N GLY A 60 4.62 0.28 -15.36
CA GLY A 60 4.76 -1.05 -15.99
C GLY A 60 6.17 -1.41 -16.50
N SER A 61 7.03 -0.43 -16.73
CA SER A 61 8.47 -0.61 -17.00
C SER A 61 9.29 0.43 -16.24
N PRO A 62 9.25 0.42 -14.90
CA PRO A 62 9.96 1.39 -14.08
C PRO A 62 11.47 1.17 -14.18
N HIS A 63 12.24 2.23 -14.15
CA HIS A 63 13.67 2.08 -13.85
C HIS A 63 13.87 1.62 -12.42
N VAL A 64 14.87 0.77 -12.19
CA VAL A 64 15.20 0.30 -10.84
C VAL A 64 16.35 1.13 -10.31
N ILE A 65 16.26 1.58 -9.07
CA ILE A 65 17.29 2.35 -8.38
C ILE A 65 17.60 1.63 -7.06
N PHE A 66 18.79 1.07 -6.95
CA PHE A 66 19.31 0.53 -5.70
C PHE A 66 20.02 1.59 -4.89
N SER A 67 19.68 1.68 -3.61
CA SER A 67 20.17 2.69 -2.67
C SER A 67 20.37 2.10 -1.27
N ARG A 68 20.73 2.95 -0.32
CA ARG A 68 20.78 2.63 1.11
C ARG A 68 19.91 3.58 1.90
N PHE A 69 19.23 3.08 2.90
CA PHE A 69 18.66 3.88 3.96
C PHE A 69 19.79 4.53 4.78
N GLN A 70 19.63 5.81 5.06
CA GLN A 70 20.48 6.54 6.00
C GLN A 70 19.61 7.44 6.87
N TRP A 71 19.79 7.35 8.18
CA TRP A 71 19.14 8.27 9.08
C TRP A 71 19.79 9.66 8.99
N ARG A 72 18.96 10.69 8.79
CA ARG A 72 19.44 12.07 8.62
C ARG A 72 18.58 13.04 9.43
N SER A 73 19.21 14.12 9.88
CA SER A 73 18.48 15.25 10.45
C SER A 73 17.76 16.04 9.35
N ALA A 74 16.74 16.81 9.75
CA ALA A 74 16.06 17.70 8.82
C ALA A 74 16.99 18.74 8.16
N GLU A 75 18.08 19.10 8.84
CA GLU A 75 19.11 20.00 8.27
C GLU A 75 19.90 19.31 7.16
N GLN A 76 20.36 18.09 7.40
CA GLN A 76 21.03 17.29 6.39
C GLN A 76 20.16 17.03 5.17
N GLU A 77 18.86 16.81 5.37
CA GLU A 77 17.91 16.68 4.25
C GLU A 77 17.79 17.97 3.44
N ARG A 78 17.70 19.12 4.11
CA ARG A 78 17.65 20.44 3.41
C ARG A 78 18.94 20.69 2.60
N GLU A 79 20.10 20.35 3.13
CA GLU A 79 21.36 20.49 2.40
C GLU A 79 21.40 19.58 1.15
N LEU A 80 20.93 18.34 1.27
CA LEU A 80 20.80 17.44 0.12
C LEU A 80 19.83 17.95 -0.93
N GLN A 81 18.71 18.55 -0.51
CA GLN A 81 17.75 19.15 -1.43
C GLN A 81 18.34 20.31 -2.23
N LYS A 82 19.20 21.11 -1.60
CA LYS A 82 19.94 22.18 -2.29
C LYS A 82 20.97 21.61 -3.25
N LYS A 83 21.69 20.57 -2.81
CA LYS A 83 22.77 19.94 -3.58
C LYS A 83 22.23 19.16 -4.79
N TYR A 84 21.05 18.52 -4.66
CA TYR A 84 20.43 17.67 -5.68
C TYR A 84 18.98 18.12 -5.97
N PRO A 85 18.80 19.28 -6.62
CA PRO A 85 17.49 19.90 -6.77
C PRO A 85 16.56 19.14 -7.72
N ASN A 86 17.09 18.34 -8.65
CA ASN A 86 16.31 17.66 -9.67
C ASN A 86 15.79 16.28 -9.19
N LEU A 87 16.33 15.72 -8.12
CA LEU A 87 15.78 14.51 -7.52
C LEU A 87 14.46 14.83 -6.81
N ASN A 88 13.42 14.14 -7.20
CA ASN A 88 12.08 14.37 -6.62
C ASN A 88 11.99 13.94 -5.14
N GLY A 89 10.88 14.31 -4.47
CA GLY A 89 10.70 14.08 -3.05
C GLY A 89 10.87 12.61 -2.63
N ALA A 90 10.38 11.64 -3.42
CA ALA A 90 10.49 10.23 -3.08
C ALA A 90 11.94 9.73 -3.16
N LEU A 91 12.72 10.17 -4.16
CA LEU A 91 14.15 9.84 -4.24
C LEU A 91 14.94 10.48 -3.10
N ARG A 92 14.58 11.70 -2.70
CA ARG A 92 15.18 12.34 -1.52
C ARG A 92 14.82 11.62 -0.22
N LEU A 93 13.60 11.11 -0.10
CA LEU A 93 13.17 10.30 1.05
C LEU A 93 14.00 9.03 1.22
N ALA A 94 14.51 8.45 0.12
CA ALA A 94 15.40 7.30 0.17
C ALA A 94 16.75 7.57 0.86
N TRP A 95 17.13 8.81 0.96
CA TRP A 95 18.38 9.18 1.63
C TRP A 95 18.20 9.57 3.08
N GLY A 96 16.97 9.57 3.59
CA GLY A 96 16.68 10.08 4.92
C GLY A 96 15.60 9.34 5.69
N ALA A 97 15.10 9.98 6.73
CA ALA A 97 14.08 9.48 7.65
C ALA A 97 12.72 9.15 7.02
N GLY A 98 12.51 9.46 5.74
CA GLY A 98 11.25 9.25 5.05
C GLY A 98 10.82 7.81 4.87
N VAL A 99 11.68 6.85 5.17
CA VAL A 99 11.34 5.42 5.19
C VAL A 99 10.57 5.05 6.45
N LEU A 100 10.77 5.80 7.52
CA LEU A 100 10.08 5.66 8.79
C LEU A 100 9.27 6.93 9.01
N PHE A 101 7.96 6.87 8.84
CA PHE A 101 7.10 8.01 9.10
C PHE A 101 5.93 7.62 10.00
N MET A 102 5.46 8.56 10.76
CA MET A 102 4.22 8.38 11.48
C MET A 102 3.08 8.72 10.52
N GLY A 103 2.24 7.75 10.23
CA GLY A 103 1.00 7.98 9.49
C GLY A 103 0.18 9.04 10.19
N THR A 104 -0.33 10.00 9.41
CA THR A 104 -1.17 11.07 9.93
C THR A 104 -2.48 10.48 10.43
N GLY A 105 -2.57 10.18 11.70
CA GLY A 105 -3.80 9.73 12.24
C GLY A 105 -3.91 10.14 13.68
N SER A 106 -4.79 11.03 13.94
CA SER A 106 -5.51 11.09 15.19
C SER A 106 -6.88 10.47 14.98
N THR A 107 -7.64 10.32 16.04
CA THR A 107 -9.04 9.90 15.97
C THR A 107 -9.90 10.78 15.06
N ALA A 108 -9.50 12.02 14.81
CA ALA A 108 -9.97 12.87 13.71
C ALA A 108 -8.90 13.92 13.41
N THR A 109 -8.49 14.08 12.16
CA THR A 109 -7.59 15.18 11.81
C THR A 109 -8.44 16.42 11.49
N PRO A 110 -8.15 17.58 12.10
CA PRO A 110 -8.88 18.82 11.81
C PRO A 110 -8.85 19.22 10.33
N LEU A 111 -7.82 18.79 9.59
CA LEU A 111 -7.63 19.12 8.19
C LEU A 111 -8.44 18.23 7.22
N THR A 112 -8.85 17.04 7.65
CA THR A 112 -9.48 16.06 6.76
C THR A 112 -10.81 15.54 7.27
N GLY A 113 -11.17 15.79 8.53
CA GLY A 113 -12.35 15.20 9.16
C GLY A 113 -12.33 13.66 9.26
N ALA A 114 -11.31 13.01 8.71
CA ALA A 114 -11.24 11.57 8.60
C ALA A 114 -10.66 10.93 9.86
N ILE A 115 -11.25 9.81 10.28
CA ILE A 115 -10.70 8.98 11.37
C ILE A 115 -9.62 8.05 10.81
N CYS A 116 -8.42 8.15 11.38
CA CYS A 116 -7.32 7.23 11.15
C CYS A 116 -6.44 7.16 12.39
N ARG A 117 -5.94 6.00 12.74
CA ARG A 117 -5.02 5.85 13.90
C ARG A 117 -3.62 6.30 13.54
N PRO A 118 -2.87 6.91 14.45
CA PRO A 118 -1.44 7.13 14.26
C PRO A 118 -0.70 5.79 14.26
N PHE A 119 0.32 5.68 13.41
CA PHE A 119 1.22 4.53 13.37
C PHE A 119 2.56 4.92 12.77
N TRP A 120 3.61 4.23 13.18
CA TRP A 120 4.88 4.22 12.49
C TRP A 120 4.82 3.20 11.36
N ASP A 121 5.25 3.60 10.18
CA ASP A 121 5.27 2.77 8.97
C ASP A 121 6.68 2.64 8.44
N THR A 122 6.98 1.49 7.84
CA THR A 122 8.27 1.21 7.21
C THR A 122 8.07 0.91 5.74
N SER A 123 8.63 1.76 4.90
CA SER A 123 8.61 1.57 3.45
C SER A 123 10.05 1.38 2.94
N PRO A 124 10.56 0.14 2.88
CA PRO A 124 11.93 -0.13 2.44
C PRO A 124 12.12 0.04 0.94
N MET A 125 11.03 0.25 0.22
CA MET A 125 10.99 0.48 -1.22
C MET A 125 9.96 1.56 -1.56
N HIS A 126 10.14 2.22 -2.71
CA HIS A 126 9.15 3.12 -3.30
C HIS A 126 8.94 2.76 -4.77
N GLY A 127 7.69 2.86 -5.22
CA GLY A 127 7.27 2.32 -6.51
C GLY A 127 6.76 0.89 -6.34
N CYS A 128 5.97 0.40 -7.30
CA CYS A 128 5.31 -0.89 -7.18
C CYS A 128 5.39 -1.69 -8.47
N TYR A 129 5.58 -3.01 -8.34
CA TYR A 129 5.60 -3.97 -9.45
C TYR A 129 4.28 -4.00 -10.23
N HIS A 130 3.14 -3.89 -9.53
CA HIS A 130 1.82 -4.13 -10.13
C HIS A 130 1.37 -3.08 -11.14
N ALA A 131 1.92 -1.87 -11.09
CA ALA A 131 1.65 -0.79 -12.04
C ALA A 131 0.15 -0.47 -12.25
N CYS A 132 -0.62 -0.47 -11.16
CA CYS A 132 -2.04 -0.12 -11.21
C CYS A 132 -2.24 1.33 -11.69
N THR A 133 -3.13 1.56 -12.66
CA THR A 133 -3.32 2.89 -13.28
C THR A 133 -3.77 3.97 -12.30
N TYR A 134 -4.49 3.60 -11.27
CA TYR A 134 -5.03 4.49 -10.23
C TYR A 134 -4.09 4.69 -9.02
N CYS A 135 -2.94 4.01 -8.99
CA CYS A 135 -2.05 4.09 -7.84
C CYS A 135 -1.10 5.27 -7.95
N MET A 136 -1.09 6.11 -6.92
CA MET A 136 -0.19 7.26 -6.85
C MET A 136 1.28 6.85 -6.71
N GLY A 137 1.56 5.67 -6.13
CA GLY A 137 2.93 5.17 -5.89
C GLY A 137 3.70 4.80 -7.15
N VAL A 138 3.01 4.55 -8.29
CA VAL A 138 3.68 4.12 -9.54
C VAL A 138 3.94 5.25 -10.53
N LYS A 139 3.48 6.48 -10.25
CA LYS A 139 3.55 7.60 -11.20
C LYS A 139 4.96 8.13 -11.47
N SER A 140 5.91 7.89 -10.57
CA SER A 140 7.31 8.34 -10.73
C SER A 140 8.09 7.58 -11.78
N GLY A 141 7.59 6.43 -12.25
CA GLY A 141 8.25 5.59 -13.22
C GLY A 141 9.55 4.94 -12.73
N TYR A 142 9.78 4.88 -11.43
CA TYR A 142 10.92 4.18 -10.83
C TYR A 142 10.51 3.27 -9.69
N LEU A 143 11.35 2.29 -9.43
CA LEU A 143 11.31 1.42 -8.28
C LEU A 143 12.61 1.63 -7.50
N LEU A 144 12.51 2.28 -6.35
CA LEU A 144 13.62 2.51 -5.45
C LEU A 144 13.68 1.40 -4.40
N ILE A 145 14.85 0.79 -4.24
CA ILE A 145 15.07 -0.35 -3.34
C ILE A 145 16.24 -0.03 -2.41
N MET A 146 16.00 -0.08 -1.11
CA MET A 146 17.04 0.10 -0.10
C MET A 146 17.64 -1.24 0.32
N LEU A 147 18.93 -1.39 0.18
CA LEU A 147 19.60 -2.69 0.36
C LEU A 147 19.91 -3.03 1.83
N ASN A 148 20.07 -2.05 2.70
CA ASN A 148 20.48 -2.25 4.10
C ASN A 148 19.28 -2.51 5.03
N VAL A 149 18.60 -3.61 4.78
CA VAL A 149 17.37 -4.02 5.50
C VAL A 149 17.62 -4.15 7.00
N GLU A 150 18.76 -4.68 7.40
CA GLU A 150 19.16 -4.91 8.80
C GLU A 150 19.13 -3.61 9.61
N GLN A 151 19.73 -2.56 9.06
CA GLN A 151 19.74 -1.24 9.71
C GLN A 151 18.36 -0.63 9.79
N LEU A 152 17.55 -0.81 8.75
CA LEU A 152 16.19 -0.34 8.72
C LEU A 152 15.33 -1.00 9.82
N VAL A 153 15.42 -2.33 9.94
CA VAL A 153 14.70 -3.10 10.96
C VAL A 153 15.15 -2.70 12.36
N GLU A 154 16.47 -2.56 12.58
CA GLU A 154 17.02 -2.11 13.86
C GLU A 154 16.48 -0.73 14.29
N GLN A 155 16.46 0.23 13.37
CA GLN A 155 15.91 1.56 13.67
C GLN A 155 14.43 1.51 14.01
N HIS A 156 13.67 0.70 13.29
CA HIS A 156 12.26 0.53 13.58
C HIS A 156 12.02 -0.14 14.95
N GLU A 157 12.80 -1.14 15.32
CA GLU A 157 12.75 -1.73 16.67
C GLU A 157 12.92 -0.67 17.77
N ARG A 158 13.86 0.25 17.58
CA ARG A 158 14.07 1.36 18.53
C ARG A 158 12.83 2.23 18.67
N ILE A 159 12.18 2.56 17.55
CA ILE A 159 10.94 3.34 17.56
C ILE A 159 9.82 2.58 18.25
N LEU A 160 9.60 1.31 17.93
CA LEU A 160 8.54 0.51 18.54
C LEU A 160 8.72 0.29 20.04
N LYS A 161 9.94 0.21 20.53
CA LYS A 161 10.21 0.19 21.98
C LYS A 161 9.72 1.47 22.68
N CYS A 162 9.76 2.61 21.99
CA CYS A 162 9.22 3.88 22.47
C CYS A 162 7.71 4.05 22.18
N ALA A 163 7.11 3.16 21.39
CA ALA A 163 5.69 3.19 21.01
C ALA A 163 4.96 1.89 21.43
N PRO A 164 4.84 1.58 22.73
CA PRO A 164 4.27 0.31 23.22
C PRO A 164 2.79 0.14 22.85
N TRP A 165 2.11 1.23 22.53
CA TRP A 165 0.72 1.27 22.06
C TRP A 165 0.54 0.67 20.65
N GLN A 166 1.58 0.67 19.79
CA GLN A 166 1.51 0.13 18.44
C GLN A 166 1.77 -1.37 18.45
N LYS A 167 0.72 -2.17 18.30
CA LYS A 167 0.79 -3.63 18.29
C LYS A 167 1.11 -4.20 16.90
N ASN A 168 0.64 -3.54 15.86
CA ASN A 168 0.90 -3.93 14.48
C ASN A 168 1.97 -3.01 13.87
N TRP A 169 3.01 -3.61 13.38
CA TRP A 169 4.07 -2.92 12.64
C TRP A 169 3.67 -2.83 11.17
N HIS A 170 3.46 -1.64 10.67
CA HIS A 170 3.03 -1.42 9.30
C HIS A 170 4.19 -1.46 8.32
N THR A 171 3.96 -2.07 7.16
CA THR A 171 4.93 -2.13 6.07
C THR A 171 4.26 -1.98 4.71
N GLY A 172 4.99 -1.44 3.74
CA GLY A 172 4.62 -1.57 2.33
C GLY A 172 3.56 -0.62 1.80
N GLY A 173 3.29 0.51 2.47
CA GLY A 173 2.34 1.51 1.96
C GLY A 173 2.72 2.13 0.60
N SER A 174 3.97 2.01 0.19
CA SER A 174 4.51 2.58 -1.07
C SER A 174 4.86 1.55 -2.13
N THR A 175 4.77 0.24 -1.82
CA THR A 175 5.15 -0.88 -2.69
C THR A 175 4.40 -2.15 -2.28
N ASP A 176 4.51 -3.19 -3.09
CA ASP A 176 4.13 -4.55 -2.70
C ASP A 176 5.40 -5.38 -2.50
N ILE A 177 5.82 -5.51 -1.24
CA ILE A 177 7.08 -6.18 -0.86
C ILE A 177 7.07 -7.65 -1.27
N PHE A 178 5.91 -8.32 -1.23
CA PHE A 178 5.80 -9.73 -1.57
C PHE A 178 6.23 -10.05 -3.02
N CYS A 179 6.14 -9.05 -3.92
CA CYS A 179 6.66 -9.22 -5.28
C CYS A 179 8.17 -9.44 -5.34
N PHE A 180 8.91 -9.07 -4.30
CA PHE A 180 10.38 -9.07 -4.26
C PHE A 180 10.96 -10.12 -3.33
N GLU A 181 10.11 -10.83 -2.58
CA GLU A 181 10.52 -11.90 -1.69
C GLU A 181 10.65 -13.26 -2.41
N PRO A 182 11.49 -14.19 -1.91
CA PRO A 182 12.34 -14.07 -0.72
C PRO A 182 13.70 -13.38 -0.96
N GLU A 183 14.03 -13.00 -2.20
CA GLU A 183 15.35 -12.48 -2.58
C GLU A 183 15.69 -11.18 -1.87
N TYR A 184 14.69 -10.36 -1.57
CA TYR A 184 14.88 -9.15 -0.79
C TYR A 184 15.17 -9.43 0.69
N GLY A 185 14.48 -10.42 1.29
CA GLY A 185 14.75 -10.90 2.64
C GLY A 185 14.32 -9.93 3.75
N PHE A 186 13.39 -9.05 3.50
CA PHE A 186 12.83 -8.12 4.50
C PHE A 186 11.82 -8.79 5.41
N THR A 187 10.95 -9.63 4.86
CA THR A 187 9.84 -10.24 5.61
C THR A 187 10.35 -11.10 6.77
N GLU A 188 11.38 -11.93 6.56
CA GLU A 188 11.95 -12.78 7.61
C GLU A 188 12.48 -11.97 8.78
N GLN A 189 13.27 -10.92 8.49
CA GLN A 189 13.84 -10.06 9.54
C GLN A 189 12.75 -9.30 10.32
N MET A 190 11.70 -8.88 9.63
CA MET A 190 10.56 -8.22 10.27
C MET A 190 9.81 -9.16 11.21
N LEU A 191 9.56 -10.40 10.79
CA LEU A 191 8.87 -11.40 11.62
C LEU A 191 9.70 -11.81 12.83
N ASP A 192 11.00 -11.99 12.68
CA ASP A 192 11.91 -12.26 13.78
C ASP A 192 11.93 -11.11 14.80
N SER A 193 11.97 -9.87 14.31
CA SER A 193 11.91 -8.68 15.16
C SER A 193 10.56 -8.55 15.88
N ALA A 194 9.46 -8.78 15.16
CA ALA A 194 8.11 -8.73 15.72
C ALA A 194 7.93 -9.77 16.84
N ALA A 195 8.45 -10.98 16.66
CA ALA A 195 8.41 -12.03 17.67
C ALA A 195 9.17 -11.64 18.94
N ARG A 196 10.39 -11.05 18.80
CA ARG A 196 11.16 -10.54 19.95
C ARG A 196 10.46 -9.42 20.71
N LEU A 197 9.69 -8.59 20.03
CA LEU A 197 9.01 -7.43 20.60
C LEU A 197 7.56 -7.71 21.03
N ASP A 198 7.07 -8.94 20.85
CA ASP A 198 5.66 -9.31 21.01
C ASP A 198 4.73 -8.38 20.22
N ARG A 199 4.98 -8.31 18.92
CA ARG A 199 4.23 -7.50 17.94
C ARG A 199 3.80 -8.37 16.76
N TYR A 200 2.99 -7.78 15.90
CA TYR A 200 2.63 -8.32 14.58
C TYR A 200 3.19 -7.42 13.49
N VAL A 201 3.39 -7.97 12.29
CA VAL A 201 3.74 -7.20 11.09
C VAL A 201 2.55 -7.20 10.17
N LEU A 202 2.08 -6.01 9.80
CA LEU A 202 1.00 -5.84 8.84
C LEU A 202 1.60 -5.56 7.45
N PHE A 203 1.44 -6.52 6.55
CA PHE A 203 1.83 -6.44 5.15
C PHE A 203 0.63 -6.14 4.28
N TYR A 204 0.74 -5.14 3.40
CA TYR A 204 -0.23 -4.89 2.34
C TYR A 204 0.23 -5.54 1.05
N THR A 205 -0.65 -6.31 0.40
CA THR A 205 -0.28 -7.00 -0.84
C THR A 205 -1.46 -7.18 -1.80
N SER A 206 -1.16 -7.25 -3.09
CA SER A 206 -2.02 -7.80 -4.13
C SER A 206 -1.39 -9.05 -4.76
N SER A 207 -0.24 -9.47 -4.25
CA SER A 207 0.57 -10.55 -4.84
C SER A 207 0.01 -11.94 -4.53
N ASP A 208 0.28 -12.87 -5.42
CA ASP A 208 0.11 -14.32 -5.21
C ASP A 208 1.44 -15.02 -4.89
N ASN A 209 2.53 -14.26 -4.75
CA ASN A 209 3.84 -14.78 -4.37
C ASN A 209 3.90 -14.98 -2.85
N VAL A 210 3.45 -16.11 -2.37
CA VAL A 210 3.34 -16.39 -0.93
C VAL A 210 4.09 -17.64 -0.46
N GLU A 211 4.61 -18.46 -1.37
CA GLU A 211 5.28 -19.72 -1.01
C GLU A 211 6.43 -19.51 -0.02
N PHE A 212 7.13 -18.37 -0.11
CA PHE A 212 8.27 -18.05 0.75
C PHE A 212 7.89 -17.94 2.22
N ILE A 213 6.66 -17.51 2.55
CA ILE A 213 6.22 -17.27 3.94
C ILE A 213 5.59 -18.52 4.58
N LEU A 214 5.09 -19.47 3.79
CA LEU A 214 4.30 -20.60 4.29
C LEU A 214 5.05 -21.48 5.32
N ASN A 215 6.37 -21.57 5.20
CA ASN A 215 7.23 -22.34 6.11
C ASN A 215 8.18 -21.45 6.94
N MET A 216 7.99 -20.12 6.87
CA MET A 216 8.84 -19.16 7.58
C MET A 216 8.61 -19.25 9.09
N LYS A 217 9.68 -19.12 9.87
CA LYS A 217 9.59 -18.99 11.32
C LYS A 217 8.81 -17.72 11.68
N HIS A 218 8.03 -17.78 12.74
CA HIS A 218 7.23 -16.64 13.20
C HIS A 218 6.19 -16.10 12.19
N ARG A 219 5.76 -16.90 11.20
CA ARG A 219 4.68 -16.53 10.27
C ARG A 219 3.34 -16.27 10.97
N ASP A 220 3.14 -16.78 12.17
CA ASP A 220 2.01 -16.49 13.07
C ASP A 220 1.98 -15.01 13.51
N ARG A 221 3.08 -14.29 13.35
CA ARG A 221 3.17 -12.84 13.57
C ARG A 221 2.87 -12.02 12.31
N ALA A 222 2.64 -12.66 11.18
CA ALA A 222 2.26 -11.97 9.94
C ALA A 222 0.74 -11.74 9.89
N ILE A 223 0.35 -10.48 9.74
CA ILE A 223 -0.97 -10.07 9.30
C ILE A 223 -0.81 -9.67 7.85
N ILE A 224 -1.46 -10.40 6.94
CA ILE A 224 -1.37 -10.12 5.52
C ILE A 224 -2.73 -9.59 5.06
N GLU A 225 -2.75 -8.32 4.63
CA GLU A 225 -3.94 -7.64 4.18
C GLU A 225 -3.93 -7.50 2.66
N TRP A 226 -4.74 -8.32 2.01
CA TRP A 226 -4.87 -8.30 0.56
C TRP A 226 -5.77 -7.18 0.06
N THR A 227 -5.29 -6.44 -0.93
CA THR A 227 -6.16 -5.64 -1.78
C THR A 227 -6.92 -6.58 -2.72
N ILE A 228 -8.25 -6.58 -2.60
CA ILE A 228 -9.14 -7.42 -3.39
C ILE A 228 -10.02 -6.53 -4.25
N SER A 229 -10.01 -6.79 -5.55
CA SER A 229 -10.74 -6.01 -6.55
C SER A 229 -11.69 -6.88 -7.35
N PRO A 230 -12.89 -6.37 -7.72
CA PRO A 230 -13.77 -7.09 -8.62
C PRO A 230 -13.11 -7.24 -9.99
N HIS A 231 -13.49 -8.27 -10.73
CA HIS A 231 -12.93 -8.59 -12.05
C HIS A 231 -12.91 -7.38 -13.00
N ALA A 232 -13.94 -6.55 -12.96
CA ALA A 232 -14.02 -5.33 -13.78
C ALA A 232 -12.92 -4.31 -13.46
N LEU A 233 -12.38 -4.30 -12.21
CA LEU A 233 -11.31 -3.40 -11.81
C LEU A 233 -9.92 -3.99 -12.08
N VAL A 234 -9.76 -5.31 -12.08
CA VAL A 234 -8.46 -5.99 -12.28
C VAL A 234 -7.78 -5.59 -13.61
N ARG A 235 -8.55 -5.26 -14.64
CA ARG A 235 -7.98 -4.78 -15.94
C ARG A 235 -7.15 -3.49 -15.82
N TYR A 236 -7.33 -2.74 -14.75
CA TYR A 236 -6.56 -1.51 -14.44
C TYR A 236 -5.36 -1.78 -13.53
N GLU A 237 -5.13 -3.04 -13.18
CA GLU A 237 -4.05 -3.53 -12.33
C GLU A 237 -3.07 -4.36 -13.17
N ALA A 238 -2.32 -3.69 -14.04
CA ALA A 238 -1.65 -4.27 -15.21
C ALA A 238 -0.81 -5.55 -14.95
N LYS A 239 -0.16 -5.65 -13.80
CA LYS A 239 0.69 -6.81 -13.43
C LYS A 239 0.21 -7.52 -12.17
N ALA A 240 -0.96 -7.15 -11.65
CA ALA A 240 -1.49 -7.84 -10.47
C ALA A 240 -2.11 -9.20 -10.85
N PRO A 241 -2.04 -10.20 -9.97
CA PRO A 241 -2.64 -11.50 -10.18
C PRO A 241 -4.17 -11.42 -10.29
N SER A 242 -4.76 -12.41 -10.93
CA SER A 242 -6.23 -12.53 -10.98
C SER A 242 -6.82 -12.67 -9.57
N LEU A 243 -8.11 -12.34 -9.42
CA LEU A 243 -8.83 -12.52 -8.15
C LEU A 243 -8.68 -13.96 -7.64
N GLY A 244 -8.88 -14.96 -8.50
CA GLY A 244 -8.74 -16.36 -8.10
C GLY A 244 -7.34 -16.73 -7.60
N ALA A 245 -6.27 -16.13 -8.17
CA ALA A 245 -4.91 -16.34 -7.68
C ALA A 245 -4.69 -15.70 -6.29
N ARG A 246 -5.21 -14.48 -6.08
CA ARG A 246 -5.16 -13.82 -4.76
C ARG A 246 -5.92 -14.62 -3.70
N LEU A 247 -7.13 -15.11 -4.01
CA LEU A 247 -7.92 -15.92 -3.08
C LEU A 247 -7.22 -17.22 -2.69
N ARG A 248 -6.57 -17.91 -3.65
CA ARG A 248 -5.74 -19.10 -3.35
C ARG A 248 -4.55 -18.75 -2.45
N ALA A 249 -3.88 -17.63 -2.71
CA ALA A 249 -2.78 -17.16 -1.87
C ALA A 249 -3.23 -16.86 -0.43
N MET A 250 -4.41 -16.24 -0.27
CA MET A 250 -5.03 -16.00 1.03
C MET A 250 -5.32 -17.31 1.77
N GLN A 251 -5.88 -18.32 1.09
CA GLN A 251 -6.14 -19.64 1.66
C GLN A 251 -4.83 -20.31 2.14
N LEU A 252 -3.80 -20.34 1.29
CA LEU A 252 -2.51 -20.91 1.65
C LEU A 252 -1.90 -20.26 2.89
N CYS A 253 -1.92 -18.92 2.96
CA CYS A 253 -1.39 -18.21 4.10
C CYS A 253 -2.20 -18.46 5.39
N ARG A 254 -3.53 -18.49 5.30
CA ARG A 254 -4.40 -18.84 6.44
C ARG A 254 -4.08 -20.26 6.94
N ASP A 255 -4.01 -21.21 6.04
CA ASP A 255 -3.76 -22.62 6.37
C ASP A 255 -2.34 -22.83 6.94
N ALA A 256 -1.40 -21.97 6.58
CA ALA A 256 -0.06 -21.92 7.19
C ALA A 256 -0.02 -21.23 8.56
N GLY A 257 -1.11 -20.62 9.02
CA GLY A 257 -1.21 -19.94 10.32
C GLY A 257 -0.92 -18.44 10.29
N CYS A 258 -0.83 -17.81 9.11
CA CYS A 258 -0.81 -16.35 9.01
C CYS A 258 -2.21 -15.78 9.28
N VAL A 259 -2.27 -14.54 9.78
CA VAL A 259 -3.53 -13.81 9.86
C VAL A 259 -3.85 -13.18 8.53
N VAL A 260 -5.03 -13.47 7.99
CA VAL A 260 -5.47 -12.98 6.69
C VAL A 260 -6.52 -11.88 6.87
N ARG A 261 -6.29 -10.73 6.27
CA ARG A 261 -7.22 -9.60 6.16
C ARG A 261 -7.42 -9.23 4.71
N CYS A 262 -8.46 -8.48 4.42
CA CYS A 262 -8.64 -7.93 3.08
C CYS A 262 -9.19 -6.52 3.10
N GLN A 263 -8.93 -5.81 2.00
CA GLN A 263 -9.49 -4.48 1.76
C GLN A 263 -10.01 -4.36 0.33
N PHE A 264 -11.15 -3.70 0.20
CA PHE A 264 -11.63 -3.20 -1.08
C PHE A 264 -11.02 -1.82 -1.31
N ALA A 265 -9.82 -1.77 -1.87
CA ALA A 265 -9.02 -0.54 -1.97
C ALA A 265 -8.35 -0.40 -3.35
N PRO A 266 -8.81 0.55 -4.16
CA PRO A 266 -9.96 1.43 -3.91
C PRO A 266 -11.30 0.75 -4.20
N PHE A 267 -12.34 1.13 -3.46
CA PHE A 267 -13.71 0.89 -3.90
C PHE A 267 -14.05 1.88 -5.02
N VAL A 268 -14.34 1.35 -6.21
CA VAL A 268 -14.60 2.15 -7.41
C VAL A 268 -15.97 1.78 -7.97
N PRO A 269 -16.91 2.73 -8.06
CA PRO A 269 -18.23 2.47 -8.66
C PRO A 269 -18.14 2.50 -10.20
N LEU A 270 -17.60 1.43 -10.79
CA LEU A 270 -17.62 1.21 -12.24
C LEU A 270 -19.05 0.90 -12.71
N VAL A 271 -19.31 1.02 -14.01
CA VAL A 271 -20.59 0.59 -14.60
C VAL A 271 -20.89 -0.84 -14.16
N GLY A 272 -22.09 -1.07 -13.59
CA GLY A 272 -22.50 -2.38 -13.05
C GLY A 272 -21.84 -2.75 -11.71
N TRP A 273 -21.31 -1.79 -10.96
CA TRP A 273 -20.56 -2.00 -9.73
C TRP A 273 -21.26 -2.87 -8.69
N ARG A 274 -22.59 -2.82 -8.59
CA ARG A 274 -23.34 -3.62 -7.61
C ARG A 274 -23.16 -5.12 -7.85
N GLU A 275 -23.30 -5.56 -9.09
CA GLU A 275 -23.11 -6.96 -9.49
C GLU A 275 -21.66 -7.38 -9.32
N HIS A 276 -20.72 -6.49 -9.66
CA HIS A 276 -19.29 -6.74 -9.53
C HIS A 276 -18.87 -6.95 -8.07
N TYR A 277 -19.33 -6.10 -7.15
CA TYR A 277 -19.01 -6.25 -5.73
C TYR A 277 -19.78 -7.38 -5.07
N ARG A 278 -21.02 -7.64 -5.48
CA ARG A 278 -21.78 -8.82 -5.01
C ARG A 278 -21.06 -10.12 -5.38
N ALA A 279 -20.59 -10.24 -6.61
CA ALA A 279 -19.82 -11.40 -7.06
C ALA A 279 -18.49 -11.53 -6.31
N LEU A 280 -17.76 -10.41 -6.11
CA LEU A 280 -16.53 -10.37 -5.34
C LEU A 280 -16.75 -10.87 -3.89
N ILE A 281 -17.73 -10.32 -3.20
CA ILE A 281 -18.03 -10.66 -1.79
C ILE A 281 -18.38 -12.16 -1.66
N ARG A 282 -19.20 -12.69 -2.55
CA ARG A 282 -19.51 -14.13 -2.58
C ARG A 282 -18.27 -14.98 -2.79
N GLN A 283 -17.43 -14.65 -3.77
CA GLN A 283 -16.19 -15.40 -4.04
C GLN A 283 -15.23 -15.32 -2.87
N LEU A 284 -15.02 -14.14 -2.29
CA LEU A 284 -14.16 -13.96 -1.13
C LEU A 284 -14.62 -14.82 0.04
N LEU A 285 -15.86 -14.65 0.49
CA LEU A 285 -16.36 -15.30 1.71
C LEU A 285 -16.62 -16.80 1.54
N SER A 286 -16.76 -17.31 0.30
CA SER A 286 -16.76 -18.75 0.05
C SER A 286 -15.35 -19.35 0.04
N ALA A 287 -14.32 -18.57 -0.24
CA ALA A 287 -12.94 -19.04 -0.31
C ALA A 287 -12.21 -18.91 1.04
N VAL A 288 -12.37 -17.77 1.71
CA VAL A 288 -11.67 -17.47 2.95
C VAL A 288 -12.51 -16.55 3.83
N GLU A 289 -12.49 -16.80 5.14
CA GLU A 289 -13.04 -15.86 6.12
C GLU A 289 -11.89 -15.00 6.66
N PRO A 290 -11.77 -13.73 6.22
CA PRO A 290 -10.72 -12.86 6.70
C PRO A 290 -10.98 -12.38 8.13
N ASP A 291 -9.92 -12.04 8.85
CA ASP A 291 -10.00 -11.46 10.21
C ASP A 291 -10.76 -10.12 10.22
N PHE A 292 -10.60 -9.33 9.15
CA PHE A 292 -11.28 -8.05 8.89
C PHE A 292 -11.53 -7.84 7.40
N ILE A 293 -12.55 -7.02 7.09
CA ILE A 293 -12.73 -6.44 5.75
C ILE A 293 -12.69 -4.92 5.87
N ALA A 294 -11.77 -4.27 5.16
CA ALA A 294 -11.70 -2.81 5.08
C ALA A 294 -12.33 -2.30 3.78
N ILE A 295 -13.10 -1.23 3.86
CA ILE A 295 -13.62 -0.50 2.71
C ILE A 295 -12.87 0.82 2.61
N HIS A 296 -12.18 1.04 1.50
CA HIS A 296 -11.42 2.25 1.24
C HIS A 296 -11.89 2.86 -0.08
N MET A 297 -12.64 3.95 0.01
CA MET A 297 -13.17 4.64 -1.16
C MET A 297 -12.07 5.17 -2.08
N LEU A 298 -12.37 5.23 -3.37
CA LEU A 298 -11.47 5.84 -4.37
C LEU A 298 -11.06 7.25 -3.94
N ARG A 299 -9.77 7.53 -4.13
CA ARG A 299 -9.17 8.85 -3.91
C ARG A 299 -8.31 9.21 -5.12
N CYS A 300 -8.44 10.43 -5.58
CA CYS A 300 -7.63 10.96 -6.66
C CYS A 300 -7.36 12.46 -6.47
N PRO A 301 -6.35 13.02 -7.16
CA PRO A 301 -6.10 14.46 -7.12
C PRO A 301 -7.18 15.23 -7.92
N ARG A 302 -7.34 16.51 -7.60
CA ARG A 302 -8.16 17.41 -8.43
C ARG A 302 -7.45 17.69 -9.78
N PRO A 303 -8.20 17.88 -10.87
CA PRO A 303 -9.66 17.68 -10.96
C PRO A 303 -10.03 16.19 -10.91
N PHE A 304 -10.99 15.83 -10.06
CA PHE A 304 -11.36 14.42 -9.77
C PHE A 304 -11.87 13.69 -11.01
N SER A 305 -12.75 14.35 -11.78
CA SER A 305 -13.30 13.78 -13.02
C SER A 305 -12.20 13.56 -14.06
N GLY A 306 -11.26 14.48 -14.18
CA GLY A 306 -10.09 14.34 -15.06
C GLY A 306 -9.18 13.19 -14.67
N ALA A 307 -8.86 13.07 -13.38
CA ALA A 307 -8.04 11.99 -12.87
C ALA A 307 -8.72 10.61 -13.04
N ALA A 308 -10.00 10.50 -12.72
CA ALA A 308 -10.76 9.27 -12.91
C ALA A 308 -10.83 8.84 -14.37
N ARG A 309 -11.06 9.80 -15.30
CA ARG A 309 -11.04 9.55 -16.75
C ARG A 309 -9.66 9.06 -17.22
N GLN A 310 -8.59 9.66 -16.73
CA GLN A 310 -7.23 9.24 -17.07
C GLN A 310 -6.94 7.80 -16.58
N TRP A 311 -7.43 7.43 -15.40
CA TRP A 311 -7.13 6.15 -14.78
C TRP A 311 -7.96 4.99 -15.31
N PHE A 312 -9.24 5.24 -15.58
CA PHE A 312 -10.22 4.20 -15.89
C PHE A 312 -10.78 4.30 -17.32
N GLY A 313 -10.60 5.43 -18.00
CA GLY A 313 -11.22 5.74 -19.27
C GLY A 313 -12.50 6.59 -19.09
N PRO A 314 -13.01 7.16 -20.21
CA PRO A 314 -14.08 8.17 -20.17
C PRO A 314 -15.42 7.63 -19.63
N ASP A 315 -15.77 6.36 -19.91
CA ASP A 315 -17.09 5.79 -19.66
C ASP A 315 -17.03 4.62 -18.66
N ALA A 316 -15.96 4.55 -17.87
CA ALA A 316 -15.75 3.44 -16.97
C ALA A 316 -16.55 3.53 -15.66
N LEU A 317 -16.72 4.75 -15.13
CA LEU A 317 -17.52 4.98 -13.93
C LEU A 317 -19.01 4.91 -14.26
N ASP A 318 -19.78 4.45 -13.29
CA ASP A 318 -21.24 4.57 -13.31
C ASP A 318 -21.62 6.05 -13.53
N PRO A 319 -22.56 6.36 -14.44
CA PRO A 319 -22.88 7.73 -14.82
C PRO A 319 -23.27 8.64 -13.65
N GLU A 320 -23.96 8.12 -12.63
CA GLU A 320 -24.29 8.85 -11.40
C GLU A 320 -23.03 9.35 -10.72
N TYR A 321 -22.03 8.49 -10.54
CA TYR A 321 -20.78 8.83 -9.84
C TYR A 321 -19.84 9.67 -10.70
N ALA A 322 -19.88 9.51 -12.02
CA ALA A 322 -19.12 10.37 -12.94
C ALA A 322 -19.63 11.82 -12.90
N ALA A 323 -20.95 12.02 -12.84
CA ALA A 323 -21.58 13.35 -12.67
C ALA A 323 -21.19 13.99 -11.33
N LEU A 324 -21.25 13.22 -10.23
CA LEU A 324 -20.86 13.71 -8.90
C LEU A 324 -19.41 14.20 -8.86
N LEU A 325 -18.47 13.53 -9.56
CA LEU A 325 -17.08 14.03 -9.63
C LEU A 325 -16.96 15.38 -10.32
N GLN A 326 -17.79 15.64 -11.35
CA GLN A 326 -17.81 16.93 -12.02
C GLN A 326 -18.38 18.04 -11.11
N GLU A 327 -19.43 17.72 -10.36
CA GLU A 327 -20.00 18.64 -9.36
C GLU A 327 -18.99 18.96 -8.25
N MET A 328 -18.27 17.96 -7.74
CA MET A 328 -17.20 18.14 -6.76
C MET A 328 -16.03 18.98 -7.28
N ASP A 329 -15.69 18.87 -8.56
CA ASP A 329 -14.67 19.70 -9.19
C ASP A 329 -15.10 21.18 -9.29
N GLN A 330 -16.40 21.43 -9.40
CA GLN A 330 -16.98 22.79 -9.44
C GLN A 330 -17.19 23.40 -8.04
N GLY A 331 -16.89 22.66 -6.97
CA GLY A 331 -17.08 23.13 -5.60
C GLY A 331 -18.54 23.09 -5.11
N GLY A 332 -19.36 22.24 -5.73
CA GLY A 332 -20.83 22.16 -5.46
C GLY A 332 -21.22 21.49 -4.13
N HIS A 333 -20.29 21.01 -3.33
CA HIS A 333 -20.58 20.32 -2.07
C HIS A 333 -19.75 20.87 -0.92
N ASP A 334 -20.38 21.03 0.26
CA ASP A 334 -19.70 21.38 1.49
C ASP A 334 -18.76 20.25 1.93
N ASP A 335 -17.48 20.56 2.01
CA ASP A 335 -16.42 19.59 2.25
C ASP A 335 -16.32 19.13 3.71
N ALA A 336 -17.08 19.69 4.64
CA ALA A 336 -16.97 19.34 6.06
C ALA A 336 -17.19 17.83 6.32
N LEU A 337 -18.07 17.20 5.56
CA LEU A 337 -18.37 15.76 5.65
C LEU A 337 -17.66 14.91 4.62
N THR A 338 -16.82 15.48 3.76
CA THR A 338 -16.13 14.70 2.71
C THR A 338 -14.88 14.00 3.24
N GLY A 339 -14.24 14.53 4.26
CA GLY A 339 -13.03 13.93 4.82
C GLY A 339 -11.89 13.71 3.81
N ASN A 340 -11.77 14.55 2.77
CA ASN A 340 -10.90 14.37 1.59
C ASN A 340 -11.32 13.24 0.65
N HIS A 341 -12.55 12.77 0.72
CA HIS A 341 -13.10 11.86 -0.26
C HIS A 341 -13.56 12.60 -1.51
N ILE A 342 -13.52 11.89 -2.65
CA ILE A 342 -13.91 12.47 -3.94
C ILE A 342 -15.42 12.40 -4.21
N PHE A 343 -16.16 11.66 -3.39
CA PHE A 343 -17.62 11.56 -3.48
C PHE A 343 -18.28 12.27 -2.29
N PRO A 344 -19.44 12.92 -2.49
CA PRO A 344 -20.23 13.49 -1.42
C PRO A 344 -20.63 12.46 -0.36
N TYR A 345 -20.97 12.93 0.84
CA TYR A 345 -21.32 12.07 1.98
C TYR A 345 -22.43 11.06 1.63
N GLU A 346 -23.56 11.52 1.07
CA GLU A 346 -24.70 10.66 0.73
C GLU A 346 -24.35 9.58 -0.30
N ALA A 347 -23.53 9.91 -1.26
CA ALA A 347 -23.04 8.94 -2.25
C ALA A 347 -22.21 7.84 -1.56
N ARG A 348 -21.34 8.21 -0.62
CA ARG A 348 -20.53 7.25 0.15
C ARG A 348 -21.41 6.42 1.10
N VAL A 349 -22.43 6.99 1.72
CA VAL A 349 -23.44 6.23 2.49
C VAL A 349 -24.06 5.14 1.62
N LYS A 350 -24.50 5.49 0.40
CA LYS A 350 -25.10 4.53 -0.55
C LYS A 350 -24.14 3.39 -0.92
N LEU A 351 -22.87 3.72 -1.18
CA LEU A 351 -21.83 2.74 -1.52
C LEU A 351 -21.50 1.82 -0.33
N ASN A 352 -21.25 2.39 0.84
CA ASN A 352 -20.92 1.64 2.06
C ASN A 352 -22.09 0.73 2.47
N ARG A 353 -23.32 1.25 2.49
CA ARG A 353 -24.52 0.50 2.84
C ARG A 353 -24.65 -0.77 2.00
N PHE A 354 -24.55 -0.63 0.68
CA PHE A 354 -24.64 -1.77 -0.23
C PHE A 354 -23.61 -2.87 0.12
N VAL A 355 -22.34 -2.50 0.29
CA VAL A 355 -21.28 -3.47 0.57
C VAL A 355 -21.46 -4.13 1.94
N ILE A 356 -21.81 -3.34 2.95
CA ILE A 356 -22.05 -3.83 4.31
C ILE A 356 -23.21 -4.83 4.30
N GLU A 357 -24.32 -4.50 3.66
CA GLU A 357 -25.49 -5.38 3.56
C GLU A 357 -25.15 -6.69 2.82
N GLU A 358 -24.43 -6.65 1.71
CA GLU A 358 -24.03 -7.86 0.98
C GLU A 358 -23.08 -8.74 1.81
N ILE A 359 -22.16 -8.16 2.57
CA ILE A 359 -21.30 -8.91 3.50
C ILE A 359 -22.13 -9.54 4.61
N ARG A 360 -23.06 -8.80 5.23
CA ARG A 360 -23.89 -9.27 6.36
C ARG A 360 -24.83 -10.41 5.98
N LYS A 361 -25.26 -10.51 4.71
CA LYS A 361 -26.04 -11.64 4.20
C LYS A 361 -25.28 -12.97 4.27
N ILE A 362 -23.95 -12.95 4.25
CA ILE A 362 -23.09 -14.15 4.19
C ILE A 362 -22.34 -14.34 5.51
N SER A 363 -21.79 -13.28 6.06
CA SER A 363 -21.02 -13.28 7.30
C SER A 363 -21.54 -12.21 8.26
N PRO A 364 -22.40 -12.58 9.22
CA PRO A 364 -23.00 -11.64 10.17
C PRO A 364 -22.00 -10.98 11.10
N ASP A 365 -20.94 -11.70 11.47
CA ASP A 365 -20.04 -11.34 12.58
C ASP A 365 -18.69 -10.75 12.15
N ILE A 366 -18.32 -10.81 10.85
CA ILE A 366 -17.03 -10.33 10.39
C ILE A 366 -16.92 -8.81 10.60
N PRO A 367 -15.85 -8.31 11.27
CA PRO A 367 -15.68 -6.88 11.42
C PRO A 367 -15.40 -6.19 10.10
N ILE A 368 -16.10 -5.07 9.87
CA ILE A 368 -15.97 -4.22 8.69
C ILE A 368 -15.43 -2.87 9.12
N MET A 369 -14.45 -2.37 8.41
CA MET A 369 -13.85 -1.07 8.70
C MET A 369 -14.06 -0.11 7.55
N LEU A 370 -14.35 1.14 7.91
CA LEU A 370 -14.45 2.26 6.98
C LEU A 370 -13.14 3.04 7.01
N CYS A 371 -12.24 2.72 6.07
CA CYS A 371 -10.90 3.31 6.07
C CYS A 371 -10.94 4.80 5.74
N ARG A 372 -10.41 5.63 6.66
CA ARG A 372 -10.31 7.09 6.53
C ARG A 372 -11.67 7.80 6.31
N GLU A 373 -12.73 7.21 6.80
CA GLU A 373 -14.06 7.84 6.81
C GLU A 373 -14.24 8.79 7.98
N THR A 374 -15.27 9.64 7.88
CA THR A 374 -15.58 10.65 8.90
C THR A 374 -16.25 10.02 10.13
N PRO A 375 -16.23 10.70 11.29
CA PRO A 375 -16.94 10.24 12.49
C PRO A 375 -18.42 9.97 12.25
N GLU A 376 -19.07 10.81 11.44
CA GLU A 376 -20.49 10.69 11.07
C GLU A 376 -20.74 9.40 10.30
N MET A 377 -19.86 9.06 9.33
CA MET A 377 -19.98 7.82 8.57
C MET A 377 -19.81 6.58 9.46
N TRP A 378 -18.87 6.60 10.39
CA TRP A 378 -18.71 5.54 11.37
C TRP A 378 -19.93 5.41 12.28
N SER A 379 -20.54 6.54 12.67
CA SER A 379 -21.76 6.57 13.49
C SER A 379 -22.99 6.03 12.74
N GLU A 380 -23.12 6.35 11.45
CA GLU A 380 -24.18 5.87 10.57
C GLU A 380 -24.28 4.35 10.52
N PHE A 381 -23.12 3.67 10.52
CA PHE A 381 -23.06 2.22 10.38
C PHE A 381 -22.62 1.47 11.66
N LYS A 382 -22.55 2.13 12.82
CA LYS A 382 -21.98 1.58 14.06
C LYS A 382 -22.49 0.18 14.44
N ASP A 383 -23.79 -0.08 14.28
CA ASP A 383 -24.43 -1.34 14.65
C ASP A 383 -24.16 -2.46 13.62
N ALA A 384 -23.80 -2.08 12.40
CA ALA A 384 -23.55 -3.01 11.30
C ALA A 384 -22.08 -3.35 11.09
N LEU A 385 -21.15 -2.59 11.66
CA LEU A 385 -19.71 -2.75 11.37
C LEU A 385 -19.06 -3.88 12.17
N GLY A 386 -19.52 -4.15 13.40
CA GLY A 386 -18.81 -5.08 14.30
C GLY A 386 -17.38 -4.61 14.67
N ALA A 387 -17.06 -3.37 14.32
CA ALA A 387 -15.79 -2.70 14.60
C ALA A 387 -16.04 -1.25 15.03
N THR A 388 -15.07 -0.66 15.72
CA THR A 388 -15.10 0.74 16.14
C THR A 388 -13.82 1.44 15.66
N PRO A 389 -13.82 2.78 15.55
CA PRO A 389 -12.64 3.50 15.07
C PRO A 389 -11.35 3.22 15.87
N ASP A 390 -11.47 3.01 17.18
CA ASP A 390 -10.35 2.67 18.07
C ASP A 390 -9.85 1.21 17.89
N LYS A 391 -10.67 0.37 17.25
CA LYS A 391 -10.35 -1.04 16.93
C LYS A 391 -10.20 -1.28 15.43
N CYS A 392 -9.75 -0.27 14.68
CA CYS A 392 -9.53 -0.47 13.25
C CYS A 392 -8.40 -1.48 12.99
N GLY A 393 -8.50 -2.26 11.90
CA GLY A 393 -7.60 -3.37 11.59
C GLY A 393 -6.12 -3.00 11.50
N CYS A 394 -5.81 -1.77 11.07
CA CYS A 394 -4.44 -1.28 11.05
C CYS A 394 -3.76 -1.33 12.43
N GLY A 395 -4.49 -1.01 13.51
CA GLY A 395 -3.94 -0.93 14.87
C GLY A 395 -4.30 -2.11 15.76
N THR A 396 -5.27 -2.93 15.38
CA THR A 396 -5.79 -4.01 16.22
C THR A 396 -5.00 -5.29 15.98
N PRO A 397 -4.51 -5.96 17.05
CA PRO A 397 -3.93 -7.30 16.90
C PRO A 397 -4.97 -8.29 16.36
N PRO A 398 -4.56 -9.47 15.90
CA PRO A 398 -5.48 -10.49 15.42
C PRO A 398 -6.56 -10.82 16.44
N ARG A 399 -7.77 -11.11 15.96
CA ARG A 399 -8.79 -11.69 16.81
C ARG A 399 -8.31 -13.06 17.31
N THR A 400 -8.49 -13.32 18.58
CA THR A 400 -8.25 -14.67 19.11
C THR A 400 -9.20 -15.63 18.36
N PRO A 401 -8.72 -16.76 17.80
CA PRO A 401 -9.63 -17.75 17.23
C PRO A 401 -10.66 -18.16 18.29
N LYS A 402 -11.93 -18.15 17.89
CA LYS A 402 -13.03 -18.66 18.75
C LYS A 402 -12.91 -20.16 18.95
#